data_716e8dc5169fc526030727c8963a6e3e
#
_entry.id   716e8dc5169fc526030727c8963a6e3e
#
_cell.length_a   1.000
_cell.length_b   1.000
_cell.length_c   1.000
_cell.angle_alpha   90.00
_cell.angle_beta   90.00
_cell.angle_gamma   90.00
#
_symmetry.space_group_name_H-M   'P 1'
#
loop_
_entity.id
_entity.type
_entity.pdbx_description
1 polymer ?
#
loop_
_entity_poly.entity_id
_entity_poly.type
_entity_poly.pdbx_seq_one_letter_code
_entity_poly.pdbx_strand_id
1 'polypeptide(L)'
;MAGIRVLIVEDDPFIAMDIESAVSEELGGDAELIVVESVSQARRAADQPLDCALLDIDVVGGKTFAIAASLRAKGTPLAFVSGSAPSEVPPELRDVCFVRKPFSADELGRFVSKVVNKG
;
A
#
# COMPACT_ATOMS: atom_id res chain seq x y z
N MET A 1 -4.86 -22.48 -6.20
CA MET A 1 -4.04 -21.71 -5.30
C MET A 1 -4.34 -20.22 -5.41
N ALA A 2 -4.63 -19.60 -4.31
CA ALA A 2 -4.92 -18.17 -4.33
C ALA A 2 -3.68 -17.38 -4.66
N GLY A 3 -3.77 -16.44 -5.58
CA GLY A 3 -2.68 -15.54 -5.87
C GLY A 3 -2.46 -14.53 -4.76
N ILE A 4 -1.40 -13.76 -4.88
CA ILE A 4 -1.08 -12.71 -3.94
C ILE A 4 -2.01 -11.52 -4.23
N ARG A 5 -2.58 -10.92 -3.18
CA ARG A 5 -3.48 -9.78 -3.31
C ARG A 5 -2.86 -8.56 -2.64
N VAL A 6 -2.72 -7.48 -3.41
CA VAL A 6 -2.10 -6.24 -2.96
C VAL A 6 -3.07 -5.09 -3.13
N LEU A 7 -3.30 -4.35 -2.06
CA LEU A 7 -4.12 -3.14 -2.10
C LEU A 7 -3.22 -1.94 -2.37
N ILE A 8 -3.59 -1.12 -3.34
CA ILE A 8 -2.87 0.11 -3.66
C ILE A 8 -3.88 1.25 -3.55
N VAL A 9 -3.64 2.19 -2.65
CA VAL A 9 -4.51 3.36 -2.45
C VAL A 9 -3.75 4.60 -2.88
N GLU A 10 -4.14 5.16 -4.04
CA GLU A 10 -3.46 6.30 -4.64
C GLU A 10 -4.44 7.00 -5.57
N ASP A 11 -4.64 8.31 -5.39
CA ASP A 11 -5.59 9.04 -6.21
C ASP A 11 -5.00 9.69 -7.47
N ASP A 12 -3.67 9.72 -7.59
CA ASP A 12 -3.04 10.19 -8.83
C ASP A 12 -2.87 8.99 -9.76
N PRO A 13 -3.56 8.97 -10.92
CA PRO A 13 -3.52 7.80 -11.80
C PRO A 13 -2.14 7.49 -12.36
N PHE A 14 -1.30 8.49 -12.56
CA PHE A 14 0.06 8.24 -13.06
C PHE A 14 0.94 7.60 -12.00
N ILE A 15 0.83 8.06 -10.76
CA ILE A 15 1.57 7.46 -9.66
C ILE A 15 1.06 6.06 -9.38
N ALA A 16 -0.26 5.87 -9.44
CA ALA A 16 -0.85 4.54 -9.27
C ALA A 16 -0.29 3.55 -10.30
N MET A 17 -0.16 3.98 -11.56
CA MET A 17 0.42 3.15 -12.61
C MET A 17 1.87 2.79 -12.31
N ASP A 18 2.65 3.73 -11.79
CA ASP A 18 4.04 3.47 -11.43
C ASP A 18 4.13 2.45 -10.30
N ILE A 19 3.25 2.55 -9.32
CA ILE A 19 3.21 1.59 -8.22
C ILE A 19 2.80 0.22 -8.74
N GLU A 20 1.76 0.16 -9.57
CA GLU A 20 1.33 -1.11 -10.18
C GLU A 20 2.46 -1.78 -10.95
N SER A 21 3.19 -1.00 -11.73
CA SER A 21 4.29 -1.53 -12.54
C SER A 21 5.39 -2.11 -11.66
N ALA A 22 5.76 -1.40 -10.61
CA ALA A 22 6.81 -1.86 -9.69
C ALA A 22 6.40 -3.15 -8.99
N VAL A 23 5.15 -3.22 -8.54
CA VAL A 23 4.65 -4.40 -7.85
C VAL A 23 4.53 -5.59 -8.80
N SER A 24 4.02 -5.36 -10.01
CA SER A 24 3.88 -6.41 -11.01
C SER A 24 5.23 -6.97 -11.43
N GLU A 25 6.25 -6.12 -11.57
CA GLU A 25 7.58 -6.59 -11.89
C GLU A 25 8.14 -7.50 -10.81
N GLU A 26 7.83 -7.19 -9.57
CA GLU A 26 8.35 -7.99 -8.45
C GLU A 26 7.58 -9.29 -8.26
N LEU A 27 6.25 -9.26 -8.39
CA LEU A 27 5.39 -10.40 -8.06
C LEU A 27 4.98 -11.24 -9.26
N GLY A 28 5.14 -10.71 -10.47
CA GLY A 28 4.71 -11.41 -11.66
C GLY A 28 3.21 -11.34 -11.89
N GLY A 29 2.73 -12.07 -12.89
CA GLY A 29 1.35 -11.97 -13.37
C GLY A 29 0.30 -12.62 -12.47
N ASP A 30 0.73 -13.36 -11.46
CA ASP A 30 -0.21 -14.05 -10.57
C ASP A 30 -0.78 -13.14 -9.48
N ALA A 31 -0.23 -11.95 -9.32
CA ALA A 31 -0.68 -11.02 -8.29
C ALA A 31 -1.95 -10.31 -8.73
N GLU A 32 -2.91 -10.20 -7.81
CA GLU A 32 -4.10 -9.40 -8.02
C GLU A 32 -3.85 -8.04 -7.36
N LEU A 33 -3.87 -6.97 -8.16
CA LEU A 33 -3.65 -5.62 -7.66
C LEU A 33 -4.99 -4.91 -7.59
N ILE A 34 -5.37 -4.49 -6.38
CA ILE A 34 -6.62 -3.79 -6.14
C ILE A 34 -6.27 -2.32 -5.98
N VAL A 35 -6.55 -1.53 -7.01
CA VAL A 35 -6.17 -0.12 -7.05
C VAL A 35 -7.39 0.74 -6.80
N VAL A 36 -7.35 1.56 -5.76
CA VAL A 36 -8.47 2.43 -5.41
C VAL A 36 -7.94 3.84 -5.15
N GLU A 37 -8.82 4.84 -5.22
CA GLU A 37 -8.41 6.24 -5.16
C GLU A 37 -9.01 7.02 -3.99
N SER A 38 -9.86 6.40 -3.19
CA SER A 38 -10.54 7.11 -2.11
C SER A 38 -10.54 6.33 -0.81
N VAL A 39 -10.77 7.05 0.29
CA VAL A 39 -10.88 6.45 1.61
C VAL A 39 -12.03 5.42 1.65
N SER A 40 -13.18 5.75 1.06
CA SER A 40 -14.32 4.83 1.11
C SER A 40 -14.07 3.55 0.33
N GLN A 41 -13.42 3.65 -0.84
CA GLN A 41 -13.04 2.47 -1.60
C GLN A 41 -11.99 1.64 -0.85
N ALA A 42 -11.02 2.32 -0.24
CA ALA A 42 -9.98 1.64 0.53
C ALA A 42 -10.57 0.89 1.72
N ARG A 43 -11.54 1.50 2.38
CA ARG A 43 -12.19 0.85 3.52
C ARG A 43 -12.88 -0.45 3.13
N ARG A 44 -13.57 -0.44 1.98
CA ARG A 44 -14.21 -1.66 1.48
C ARG A 44 -13.18 -2.72 1.08
N ALA A 45 -12.12 -2.29 0.39
CA ALA A 45 -11.08 -3.22 -0.02
C ALA A 45 -10.35 -3.83 1.16
N ALA A 46 -10.18 -3.06 2.24
CA ALA A 46 -9.48 -3.53 3.44
C ALA A 46 -10.24 -4.62 4.19
N ASP A 47 -11.54 -4.80 3.91
CA ASP A 47 -12.32 -5.87 4.52
C ASP A 47 -12.04 -7.24 3.89
N GLN A 48 -11.37 -7.25 2.75
CA GLN A 48 -11.03 -8.50 2.06
C GLN A 48 -9.66 -9.00 2.52
N PRO A 49 -9.39 -10.31 2.36
CA PRO A 49 -8.05 -10.82 2.66
C PRO A 49 -7.00 -10.17 1.73
N LEU A 50 -5.95 -9.65 2.32
CA LEU A 50 -4.88 -8.99 1.57
C LEU A 50 -3.54 -9.50 2.08
N ASP A 51 -2.57 -9.62 1.17
CA ASP A 51 -1.21 -10.00 1.53
C ASP A 51 -0.36 -8.79 1.90
N CYS A 52 -0.63 -7.64 1.30
CA CYS A 52 -0.01 -6.38 1.72
C CYS A 52 -0.76 -5.20 1.15
N ALA A 53 -0.41 -4.00 1.61
CA ALA A 53 -1.04 -2.78 1.15
C ALA A 53 -0.03 -1.65 1.03
N LEU A 54 -0.23 -0.81 0.02
CA LEU A 54 0.57 0.39 -0.22
C LEU A 54 -0.39 1.57 -0.22
N LEU A 55 -0.21 2.50 0.70
CA LEU A 55 -1.17 3.58 0.93
C LEU A 55 -0.52 4.95 0.79
N ASP A 56 -1.06 5.79 -0.08
CA ASP A 56 -0.76 7.21 0.04
C ASP A 56 -1.49 7.73 1.28
N ILE A 57 -0.99 8.79 1.87
CA ILE A 57 -1.61 9.36 3.07
C ILE A 57 -2.84 10.19 2.72
N ASP A 58 -2.72 11.07 1.74
CA ASP A 58 -3.82 11.96 1.33
C ASP A 58 -4.42 11.49 0.02
N VAL A 59 -5.69 11.08 0.07
CA VAL A 59 -6.42 10.65 -1.11
C VAL A 59 -7.80 11.27 -1.10
N VAL A 60 -8.61 10.97 -2.11
CA VAL A 60 -9.98 11.46 -2.14
C VAL A 60 -10.71 11.00 -0.87
N GLY A 61 -11.30 11.93 -0.18
CA GLY A 61 -12.05 11.64 1.05
C GLY A 61 -11.26 11.79 2.33
N GLY A 62 -9.94 12.04 2.27
CA GLY A 62 -9.16 12.36 3.46
C GLY A 62 -7.89 11.56 3.65
N LYS A 63 -7.56 11.32 4.89
CA LYS A 63 -6.33 10.61 5.27
C LYS A 63 -6.59 9.13 5.40
N THR A 64 -5.56 8.33 5.09
CA THR A 64 -5.66 6.87 5.14
C THR A 64 -5.21 6.26 6.47
N PHE A 65 -5.01 7.08 7.50
CA PHE A 65 -4.49 6.58 8.78
C PHE A 65 -5.41 5.55 9.45
N ALA A 66 -6.73 5.74 9.37
CA ALA A 66 -7.66 4.77 9.95
C ALA A 66 -7.62 3.44 9.20
N ILE A 67 -7.45 3.50 7.88
CA ILE A 67 -7.30 2.30 7.05
C ILE A 67 -6.02 1.56 7.47
N ALA A 68 -4.92 2.32 7.62
CA ALA A 68 -3.63 1.75 8.02
C ALA A 68 -3.74 1.05 9.39
N ALA A 69 -4.39 1.69 10.34
CA ALA A 69 -4.56 1.12 11.67
C ALA A 69 -5.38 -0.17 11.62
N SER A 70 -6.43 -0.19 10.80
CA SER A 70 -7.26 -1.37 10.63
C SER A 70 -6.49 -2.54 10.01
N LEU A 71 -5.71 -2.26 8.97
CA LEU A 71 -4.89 -3.29 8.33
C LEU A 71 -3.84 -3.82 9.28
N ARG A 72 -3.21 -2.93 10.03
CA ARG A 72 -2.20 -3.34 11.01
C ARG A 72 -2.79 -4.24 12.09
N ALA A 73 -4.00 -3.91 12.55
CA ALA A 73 -4.68 -4.72 13.57
C ALA A 73 -4.99 -6.13 13.06
N LYS A 74 -5.16 -6.28 11.75
CA LYS A 74 -5.39 -7.59 11.12
C LYS A 74 -4.08 -8.33 10.83
N GLY A 75 -2.94 -7.70 11.07
CA GLY A 75 -1.64 -8.28 10.75
C GLY A 75 -1.26 -8.17 9.28
N THR A 76 -1.94 -7.34 8.51
CA THR A 76 -1.61 -7.13 7.11
C THR A 76 -0.42 -6.20 7.00
N PRO A 77 0.69 -6.63 6.38
CA PRO A 77 1.84 -5.75 6.16
C PRO A 77 1.45 -4.58 5.27
N LEU A 78 1.96 -3.40 5.60
CA LEU A 78 1.64 -2.21 4.80
C LEU A 78 2.81 -1.23 4.81
N ALA A 79 2.80 -0.34 3.82
CA ALA A 79 3.73 0.77 3.75
C ALA A 79 2.97 2.01 3.30
N PHE A 80 3.34 3.16 3.84
CA PHE A 80 2.89 4.43 3.28
C PHE A 80 3.79 4.76 2.10
N VAL A 81 3.20 5.23 1.01
CA VAL A 81 3.93 5.72 -0.17
C VAL A 81 3.43 7.13 -0.42
N SER A 82 4.18 8.12 0.05
CA SER A 82 3.63 9.47 0.11
C SER A 82 4.69 10.56 -0.06
N GLY A 83 4.23 11.71 -0.54
CA GLY A 83 5.05 12.91 -0.60
C GLY A 83 5.02 13.71 0.70
N SER A 84 4.15 13.33 1.63
CA SER A 84 4.06 13.97 2.95
C SER A 84 5.28 13.65 3.79
N ALA A 85 5.54 14.47 4.80
CA ALA A 85 6.64 14.20 5.72
C ALA A 85 6.29 13.03 6.64
N PRO A 86 7.25 12.15 6.94
CA PRO A 86 6.99 11.06 7.88
C PRO A 86 6.51 11.54 9.25
N SER A 87 6.86 12.77 9.64
CA SER A 87 6.43 13.34 10.90
C SER A 87 4.91 13.57 10.97
N GLU A 88 4.22 13.56 9.83
CA GLU A 88 2.76 13.69 9.80
C GLU A 88 2.06 12.40 10.20
N VAL A 89 2.77 11.29 10.20
CA VAL A 89 2.20 9.99 10.57
C VAL A 89 1.98 9.99 12.09
N PRO A 90 0.78 9.59 12.56
CA PRO A 90 0.54 9.51 14.00
C PRO A 90 1.54 8.60 14.70
N PRO A 91 1.91 8.92 15.96
CA PRO A 91 2.93 8.13 16.68
C PRO A 91 2.66 6.63 16.70
N GLU A 92 1.41 6.22 16.78
CA GLU A 92 1.05 4.80 16.84
C GLU A 92 1.28 4.06 15.52
N LEU A 93 1.51 4.79 14.43
CA LEU A 93 1.77 4.19 13.11
C LEU A 93 3.18 4.46 12.59
N ARG A 94 4.06 5.02 13.42
CA ARG A 94 5.40 5.41 12.96
C ARG A 94 6.34 4.26 12.71
N ASP A 95 6.01 3.08 13.18
CA ASP A 95 6.78 1.89 12.86
C ASP A 95 6.38 1.28 11.50
N VAL A 96 5.30 1.77 10.89
CA VAL A 96 4.92 1.34 9.56
C VAL A 96 5.96 1.84 8.55
N CYS A 97 6.32 0.98 7.61
CA CYS A 97 7.28 1.34 6.57
C CYS A 97 6.81 2.58 5.81
N PHE A 98 7.73 3.48 5.48
CA PHE A 98 7.41 4.71 4.77
C PHE A 98 8.31 4.83 3.55
N VAL A 99 7.70 4.84 2.37
CA VAL A 99 8.40 5.05 1.11
C VAL A 99 8.09 6.45 0.62
N ARG A 100 9.12 7.26 0.48
CA ARG A 100 8.95 8.67 0.15
C ARG A 100 8.86 8.87 -1.35
N LYS A 101 7.94 9.71 -1.79
CA LYS A 101 7.87 10.13 -3.21
C LYS A 101 8.89 11.24 -3.46
N PRO A 102 9.59 11.25 -4.60
CA PRO A 102 9.53 10.23 -5.64
C PRO A 102 10.27 8.96 -5.20
N PHE A 103 9.69 7.82 -5.54
CA PHE A 103 10.25 6.52 -5.16
C PHE A 103 10.89 5.84 -6.37
N SER A 104 11.74 4.85 -6.10
CA SER A 104 12.22 3.97 -7.14
C SER A 104 11.42 2.68 -7.13
N ALA A 105 11.35 2.03 -8.30
CA ALA A 105 10.71 0.72 -8.40
C ALA A 105 11.37 -0.28 -7.46
N ASP A 106 12.70 -0.18 -7.27
CA ASP A 106 13.43 -1.07 -6.39
C ASP A 106 13.00 -0.95 -4.93
N GLU A 107 12.71 0.26 -4.47
CA GLU A 107 12.24 0.45 -3.09
C GLU A 107 10.93 -0.25 -2.83
N LEU A 108 9.98 -0.09 -3.75
CA LEU A 108 8.68 -0.74 -3.64
C LEU A 108 8.81 -2.24 -3.79
N GLY A 109 9.61 -2.69 -4.74
CA GLY A 109 9.84 -4.11 -4.98
C GLY A 109 10.43 -4.79 -3.76
N ARG A 110 11.40 -4.15 -3.11
CA ARG A 110 12.01 -4.71 -1.91
C ARG A 110 11.01 -4.88 -0.77
N PHE A 111 10.17 -3.87 -0.57
CA PHE A 111 9.14 -3.98 0.47
C PHE A 111 8.18 -5.13 0.17
N VAL A 112 7.64 -5.16 -1.04
CA VAL A 112 6.65 -6.16 -1.42
C VAL A 112 7.25 -7.56 -1.34
N SER A 113 8.45 -7.72 -1.89
CA SER A 113 9.14 -9.02 -1.87
C SER A 113 9.37 -9.50 -0.43
N LYS A 114 9.78 -8.59 0.44
CA LYS A 114 10.06 -8.93 1.83
C LYS A 114 8.82 -9.44 2.56
N VAL A 115 7.66 -8.82 2.33
CA VAL A 115 6.47 -9.13 3.11
C VAL A 115 5.66 -10.28 2.52
N VAL A 116 5.70 -10.51 1.20
CA VAL A 116 4.91 -11.58 0.58
C VAL A 116 5.68 -12.89 0.44
N ASN A 117 7.01 -12.85 0.39
CA ASN A 117 7.84 -14.06 0.28
C ASN A 117 8.25 -14.62 1.63
N LYS A 118 7.59 -14.22 2.62
CA LYS A 118 7.88 -14.60 3.97
C LYS A 118 7.37 -15.97 4.30
N GLY A 119 7.17 -16.68 3.42
CA GLY A 119 6.77 -18.03 3.48
C GLY A 119 6.63 -18.92 4.45
#